data_d449398a9b7363baa25f4884479473aa
#
_entry.id   d449398a9b7363baa25f4884479473aa
#
_cell.length_a   1.000
_cell.length_b   1.000
_cell.length_c   1.000
_cell.angle_alpha   90.00
_cell.angle_beta   90.00
_cell.angle_gamma   90.00
#
_symmetry.space_group_name_H-M   'P 1'
#
loop_
_entity.id
_entity.type
_entity.pdbx_description
1 polymer ?
#
loop_
_entity_poly.entity_id
_entity_poly.type
_entity_poly.pdbx_seq_one_letter_code
_entity_poly.pdbx_strand_id
1 'polypeptide(L)'
;MKLIKTFISVVISAFLLFSSTNSFAVEKLHFLIGGGAGGGWDGTARGTGEALTKAGFLKSASFENMSGGGGGKALAYLINNAPKDTVLVQSTPLVLRSITRHKGYLKGSGTLSYKDVKPIAGVIGDYGAIVVAKNSPIKNFKDAVDQYQKDPKSIKMAGGSVRGSMDHLIGALAFQAAGANPNDVIYVPYDAGGKALAGLLSGETQILSTGLGEVMGARDQVRIIGITAPDRVGDAPEAPTLKEQGYDVQFVNWRGFFAPKSMSSGDYDKISKMLGDVQKTPEWEAVRKRNAWVNIYNPGSKFDAFLEKQTVEMTDLMLSLIHI
;
A
#
# COMPACT_ATOMS: atom_id res chain seq x y z
N MET A 1 -58.34 -39.72 -10.81
CA MET A 1 -57.14 -40.07 -10.01
C MET A 1 -55.80 -40.04 -10.77
N LYS A 2 -55.76 -40.08 -12.09
CA LYS A 2 -54.51 -40.05 -12.86
C LYS A 2 -53.91 -38.61 -13.10
N LEU A 3 -54.77 -37.60 -13.11
CA LEU A 3 -54.29 -36.18 -13.34
C LEU A 3 -53.61 -35.51 -12.12
N ILE A 4 -53.93 -35.93 -10.90
CA ILE A 4 -53.36 -35.33 -9.67
C ILE A 4 -51.93 -35.83 -9.42
N LYS A 5 -51.58 -37.05 -9.85
CA LYS A 5 -50.21 -37.60 -9.69
C LYS A 5 -49.19 -36.95 -10.59
N THR A 6 -49.61 -36.48 -11.78
CA THR A 6 -48.70 -35.81 -12.74
C THR A 6 -48.35 -34.38 -12.31
N PHE A 7 -49.25 -33.67 -11.60
CA PHE A 7 -48.99 -32.29 -11.13
C PHE A 7 -48.02 -32.25 -9.94
N ILE A 8 -48.06 -33.26 -9.06
CA ILE A 8 -47.13 -33.32 -7.90
C ILE A 8 -45.69 -33.64 -8.31
N SER A 9 -45.49 -34.46 -9.36
CA SER A 9 -44.15 -34.79 -9.87
C SER A 9 -43.46 -33.60 -10.56
N VAL A 10 -44.19 -32.69 -11.20
CA VAL A 10 -43.64 -31.52 -11.87
C VAL A 10 -43.23 -30.42 -10.86
N VAL A 11 -43.99 -30.29 -9.75
CA VAL A 11 -43.67 -29.29 -8.72
C VAL A 11 -42.43 -29.69 -7.90
N ILE A 12 -42.20 -30.98 -7.66
CA ILE A 12 -41.00 -31.46 -6.94
C ILE A 12 -39.74 -31.34 -7.80
N SER A 13 -39.85 -31.52 -9.12
CA SER A 13 -38.69 -31.33 -10.05
C SER A 13 -38.31 -29.88 -10.24
N ALA A 14 -39.22 -28.93 -10.04
CA ALA A 14 -38.91 -27.49 -10.17
C ALA A 14 -38.24 -26.92 -8.90
N PHE A 15 -38.33 -27.59 -7.74
CA PHE A 15 -37.70 -27.11 -6.48
C PHE A 15 -36.28 -27.61 -6.27
N LEU A 16 -35.75 -28.51 -7.13
CA LEU A 16 -34.39 -29.05 -7.04
C LEU A 16 -33.36 -28.30 -7.87
N LEU A 17 -33.73 -27.21 -8.57
CA LEU A 17 -32.83 -26.47 -9.48
C LEU A 17 -32.30 -25.14 -8.93
N PHE A 18 -32.55 -24.80 -7.67
CA PHE A 18 -32.03 -23.55 -7.06
C PHE A 18 -31.19 -23.79 -5.82
N SER A 19 -30.41 -24.86 -5.78
CA SER A 19 -29.23 -24.89 -4.91
C SER A 19 -28.09 -24.36 -5.71
N SER A 20 -28.04 -23.02 -5.91
CA SER A 20 -26.79 -22.33 -6.27
C SER A 20 -25.82 -22.57 -5.12
N THR A 21 -25.01 -23.61 -5.22
CA THR A 21 -23.82 -23.73 -4.40
C THR A 21 -22.98 -22.50 -4.74
N ASN A 22 -22.96 -21.51 -3.86
CA ASN A 22 -21.95 -20.46 -3.89
C ASN A 22 -20.58 -21.15 -3.72
N SER A 23 -20.04 -21.67 -4.83
CA SER A 23 -18.68 -22.18 -4.86
C SER A 23 -17.78 -20.97 -4.80
N PHE A 24 -17.19 -20.72 -3.64
CA PHE A 24 -16.12 -19.71 -3.54
C PHE A 24 -15.03 -20.04 -4.55
N ALA A 25 -14.54 -19.03 -5.26
CA ALA A 25 -13.45 -19.21 -6.23
C ALA A 25 -12.17 -19.71 -5.54
N VAL A 26 -11.96 -19.27 -4.28
CA VAL A 26 -10.86 -19.69 -3.41
C VAL A 26 -11.41 -19.90 -1.98
N GLU A 27 -11.09 -21.03 -1.36
CA GLU A 27 -11.56 -21.36 0.01
C GLU A 27 -10.82 -20.49 1.05
N LYS A 28 -9.48 -20.43 0.95
CA LYS A 28 -8.62 -19.74 1.90
C LYS A 28 -7.52 -19.01 1.17
N LEU A 29 -7.16 -17.82 1.66
CA LEU A 29 -5.99 -17.07 1.22
C LEU A 29 -5.26 -16.50 2.44
N HIS A 30 -3.97 -16.74 2.49
CA HIS A 30 -3.10 -16.18 3.52
C HIS A 30 -2.38 -14.96 3.01
N PHE A 31 -2.54 -13.82 3.69
CA PHE A 31 -1.88 -12.57 3.37
C PHE A 31 -0.66 -12.39 4.27
N LEU A 32 0.53 -12.52 3.69
CA LEU A 32 1.80 -12.21 4.34
C LEU A 32 2.11 -10.72 4.18
N ILE A 33 2.42 -10.05 5.28
CA ILE A 33 2.57 -8.60 5.36
C ILE A 33 3.98 -8.28 5.85
N GLY A 34 4.81 -7.66 5.02
CA GLY A 34 6.22 -7.38 5.32
C GLY A 34 6.47 -6.21 6.29
N GLY A 35 5.44 -5.70 6.94
CA GLY A 35 5.48 -4.56 7.86
C GLY A 35 4.62 -4.76 9.09
N GLY A 36 4.69 -3.80 10.02
CA GLY A 36 3.90 -3.81 11.24
C GLY A 36 2.42 -3.52 11.02
N ALA A 37 1.60 -3.85 12.01
CA ALA A 37 0.17 -3.59 12.00
C ALA A 37 -0.12 -2.07 11.95
N GLY A 38 -1.18 -1.68 11.23
CA GLY A 38 -1.57 -0.28 11.02
C GLY A 38 -0.74 0.47 9.99
N GLY A 39 0.22 -0.19 9.31
CA GLY A 39 0.93 0.39 8.16
C GLY A 39 0.19 0.14 6.84
N GLY A 40 0.65 0.78 5.76
CA GLY A 40 -0.02 0.72 4.47
C GLY A 40 -0.12 -0.68 3.86
N TRP A 41 0.86 -1.54 4.06
CA TRP A 41 0.77 -2.94 3.63
C TRP A 41 -0.28 -3.73 4.42
N ASP A 42 -0.35 -3.51 5.73
CA ASP A 42 -1.36 -4.12 6.59
C ASP A 42 -2.77 -3.69 6.19
N GLY A 43 -2.99 -2.38 6.02
CA GLY A 43 -4.25 -1.83 5.54
C GLY A 43 -4.67 -2.38 4.18
N THR A 44 -3.73 -2.50 3.22
CA THR A 44 -4.01 -3.05 1.88
C THR A 44 -4.39 -4.52 1.94
N ALA A 45 -3.64 -5.34 2.68
CA ALA A 45 -3.93 -6.77 2.81
C ALA A 45 -5.28 -7.00 3.47
N ARG A 46 -5.56 -6.34 4.62
CA ARG A 46 -6.83 -6.48 5.35
C ARG A 46 -8.01 -5.93 4.59
N GLY A 47 -7.87 -4.76 3.95
CA GLY A 47 -8.92 -4.19 3.13
C GLY A 47 -9.25 -5.05 1.91
N THR A 48 -8.24 -5.63 1.25
CA THR A 48 -8.46 -6.58 0.14
C THR A 48 -9.15 -7.85 0.62
N GLY A 49 -8.67 -8.44 1.73
CA GLY A 49 -9.30 -9.63 2.32
C GLY A 49 -10.73 -9.38 2.78
N GLU A 50 -11.00 -8.20 3.37
CA GLU A 50 -12.35 -7.75 3.74
C GLU A 50 -13.28 -7.71 2.51
N ALA A 51 -12.86 -7.02 1.46
CA ALA A 51 -13.66 -6.88 0.24
C ALA A 51 -13.91 -8.23 -0.44
N LEU A 52 -12.87 -9.06 -0.57
CA LEU A 52 -12.98 -10.40 -1.15
C LEU A 52 -13.96 -11.30 -0.38
N THR A 53 -13.90 -11.25 0.94
CA THR A 53 -14.76 -12.06 1.79
C THR A 53 -16.22 -11.58 1.76
N LYS A 54 -16.42 -10.26 1.85
CA LYS A 54 -17.77 -9.66 1.79
C LYS A 54 -18.44 -9.84 0.42
N ALA A 55 -17.66 -9.75 -0.65
CA ALA A 55 -18.15 -9.98 -2.01
C ALA A 55 -18.35 -11.47 -2.37
N GLY A 56 -18.01 -12.40 -1.46
CA GLY A 56 -18.21 -13.84 -1.67
C GLY A 56 -17.19 -14.51 -2.60
N PHE A 57 -16.07 -13.85 -2.93
CA PHE A 57 -15.01 -14.46 -3.74
C PHE A 57 -14.08 -15.34 -2.90
N LEU A 58 -13.95 -15.06 -1.61
CA LEU A 58 -13.07 -15.76 -0.68
C LEU A 58 -13.88 -16.18 0.55
N LYS A 59 -13.78 -17.44 0.96
CA LYS A 59 -14.47 -17.92 2.16
C LYS A 59 -13.81 -17.42 3.43
N SER A 60 -12.48 -17.42 3.49
CA SER A 60 -11.72 -16.91 4.64
C SER A 60 -10.37 -16.31 4.25
N ALA A 61 -10.03 -15.19 4.89
CA ALA A 61 -8.73 -14.54 4.83
C ALA A 61 -7.99 -14.70 6.16
N SER A 62 -6.69 -14.96 6.11
CA SER A 62 -5.81 -14.91 7.27
C SER A 62 -4.66 -13.95 7.01
N PHE A 63 -4.11 -13.34 8.07
CA PHE A 63 -3.13 -12.26 7.97
C PHE A 63 -1.98 -12.48 8.93
N GLU A 64 -0.75 -12.33 8.44
CA GLU A 64 0.46 -12.42 9.26
C GLU A 64 1.36 -11.22 9.00
N ASN A 65 1.69 -10.47 10.06
CA ASN A 65 2.68 -9.41 10.00
C ASN A 65 4.07 -9.95 10.33
N MET A 66 4.98 -9.88 9.36
CA MET A 66 6.36 -10.33 9.48
C MET A 66 7.33 -9.18 9.18
N SER A 67 7.44 -8.23 10.11
CA SER A 67 8.34 -7.08 9.98
C SER A 67 9.82 -7.48 9.98
N GLY A 68 10.62 -6.69 9.27
CA GLY A 68 12.08 -6.80 9.27
C GLY A 68 12.73 -6.55 7.92
N GLY A 69 13.85 -5.82 7.93
CA GLY A 69 14.65 -5.53 6.74
C GLY A 69 13.88 -4.82 5.62
N GLY A 70 12.95 -3.89 5.95
CA GLY A 70 12.11 -3.22 4.94
C GLY A 70 11.27 -4.19 4.11
N GLY A 71 10.68 -5.21 4.74
CA GLY A 71 9.89 -6.27 4.09
C GLY A 71 10.72 -7.46 3.57
N GLY A 72 12.05 -7.43 3.71
CA GLY A 72 12.93 -8.50 3.22
C GLY A 72 12.77 -9.83 3.93
N LYS A 73 12.46 -9.81 5.23
CA LYS A 73 12.18 -11.03 6.00
C LYS A 73 10.96 -11.75 5.43
N ALA A 74 9.86 -11.07 5.22
CA ALA A 74 8.64 -11.63 4.62
C ALA A 74 8.87 -12.12 3.20
N LEU A 75 9.63 -11.36 2.38
CA LEU A 75 9.99 -11.77 1.03
C LEU A 75 10.80 -13.08 1.02
N ALA A 76 11.81 -13.20 1.88
CA ALA A 76 12.60 -14.42 2.01
C ALA A 76 11.75 -15.61 2.50
N TYR A 77 10.84 -15.38 3.43
CA TYR A 77 9.90 -16.39 3.91
C TYR A 77 8.96 -16.86 2.78
N LEU A 78 8.38 -15.93 2.01
CA LEU A 78 7.53 -16.28 0.87
C LEU A 78 8.25 -17.20 -0.11
N ILE A 79 9.52 -16.90 -0.41
CA ILE A 79 10.30 -17.64 -1.41
C ILE A 79 10.65 -19.05 -0.92
N ASN A 80 11.03 -19.17 0.36
CA ASN A 80 11.64 -20.40 0.86
C ASN A 80 10.67 -21.31 1.64
N ASN A 81 9.66 -20.76 2.31
CA ASN A 81 8.91 -21.47 3.34
C ASN A 81 7.39 -21.29 3.27
N ALA A 82 6.87 -20.35 2.47
CA ALA A 82 5.45 -20.04 2.52
C ALA A 82 4.57 -21.16 1.95
N PRO A 83 3.40 -21.45 2.57
CA PRO A 83 2.37 -22.30 1.99
C PRO A 83 1.91 -21.80 0.62
N LYS A 84 1.38 -22.71 -0.20
CA LYS A 84 0.97 -22.40 -1.60
C LYS A 84 -0.20 -21.43 -1.73
N ASP A 85 -0.99 -21.27 -0.67
CA ASP A 85 -2.13 -20.33 -0.57
C ASP A 85 -1.72 -18.97 -0.01
N THR A 86 -0.41 -18.67 0.03
CA THR A 86 0.14 -17.42 0.56
C THR A 86 0.41 -16.41 -0.55
N VAL A 87 -0.02 -15.17 -0.33
CA VAL A 87 0.33 -14.01 -1.15
C VAL A 87 1.02 -12.95 -0.28
N LEU A 88 2.04 -12.31 -0.82
CA LEU A 88 2.77 -11.23 -0.16
C LEU A 88 2.27 -9.88 -0.69
N VAL A 89 1.89 -8.97 0.19
CA VAL A 89 1.66 -7.58 -0.17
C VAL A 89 2.99 -6.82 -0.21
N GLN A 90 3.22 -6.06 -1.28
CA GLN A 90 4.41 -5.21 -1.46
C GLN A 90 4.08 -3.92 -2.22
N SER A 91 5.07 -3.02 -2.28
CA SER A 91 4.95 -1.73 -2.93
C SER A 91 6.32 -1.23 -3.44
N THR A 92 6.45 0.05 -3.73
CA THR A 92 7.69 0.72 -4.19
C THR A 92 8.97 0.24 -3.46
N PRO A 93 9.01 -0.01 -2.12
CA PRO A 93 10.21 -0.56 -1.47
C PRO A 93 10.75 -1.86 -2.08
N LEU A 94 9.91 -2.69 -2.69
CA LEU A 94 10.36 -3.92 -3.36
C LEU A 94 11.18 -3.60 -4.63
N VAL A 95 10.82 -2.52 -5.34
CA VAL A 95 11.58 -2.02 -6.50
C VAL A 95 12.87 -1.35 -6.03
N LEU A 96 12.80 -0.49 -5.01
CA LEU A 96 13.98 0.16 -4.42
C LEU A 96 15.04 -0.86 -3.99
N ARG A 97 14.62 -1.99 -3.45
CA ARG A 97 15.48 -3.12 -3.11
C ARG A 97 16.26 -3.66 -4.31
N SER A 98 15.64 -3.74 -5.48
CA SER A 98 16.29 -4.17 -6.72
C SER A 98 17.40 -3.21 -7.17
N ILE A 99 17.18 -1.91 -6.97
CA ILE A 99 18.10 -0.85 -7.36
C ILE A 99 19.29 -0.79 -6.40
N THR A 100 19.05 -0.86 -5.10
CA THR A 100 20.07 -0.70 -4.06
C THR A 100 20.86 -1.98 -3.77
N ARG A 101 20.48 -3.08 -4.36
CA ARG A 101 21.07 -4.43 -4.21
C ARG A 101 22.59 -4.43 -4.45
N HIS A 102 23.11 -3.62 -5.38
CA HIS A 102 24.52 -3.53 -5.70
C HIS A 102 25.32 -2.58 -4.79
N LYS A 103 24.66 -1.75 -3.99
CA LYS A 103 25.30 -0.67 -3.21
C LYS A 103 25.21 -0.86 -1.69
N GLY A 104 24.68 -2.00 -1.21
CA GLY A 104 24.60 -2.30 0.21
C GLY A 104 23.70 -1.35 1.01
N TYR A 105 22.87 -0.57 0.36
CA TYR A 105 22.10 0.54 0.95
C TYR A 105 21.03 0.08 1.96
N LEU A 106 20.50 -1.12 1.77
CA LEU A 106 19.59 -1.77 2.72
C LEU A 106 20.32 -2.95 3.37
N LYS A 107 21.22 -2.67 4.31
CA LYS A 107 21.90 -3.73 5.07
C LYS A 107 20.89 -4.72 5.65
N GLY A 108 21.10 -6.01 5.42
CA GLY A 108 20.23 -7.11 5.91
C GLY A 108 19.07 -7.46 4.98
N SER A 109 18.89 -6.80 3.83
CA SER A 109 17.82 -7.12 2.87
C SER A 109 18.15 -8.26 1.90
N GLY A 110 19.40 -8.71 1.84
CA GLY A 110 19.85 -9.72 0.88
C GLY A 110 19.81 -9.23 -0.57
N THR A 111 19.98 -10.15 -1.51
CA THR A 111 19.91 -9.91 -2.96
C THR A 111 18.51 -10.09 -3.54
N LEU A 112 17.50 -10.43 -2.71
CA LEU A 112 16.15 -10.74 -3.14
C LEU A 112 15.39 -9.48 -3.62
N SER A 113 14.62 -9.63 -4.70
CA SER A 113 13.88 -8.55 -5.37
C SER A 113 12.52 -9.05 -5.89
N TYR A 114 11.77 -8.18 -6.56
CA TYR A 114 10.53 -8.58 -7.23
C TYR A 114 10.74 -9.64 -8.32
N LYS A 115 11.95 -9.80 -8.85
CA LYS A 115 12.31 -10.83 -9.84
C LYS A 115 12.36 -12.25 -9.26
N ASP A 116 12.38 -12.37 -7.94
CA ASP A 116 12.44 -13.65 -7.22
C ASP A 116 11.05 -14.21 -6.86
N VAL A 117 9.99 -13.46 -7.15
CA VAL A 117 8.59 -13.82 -6.92
C VAL A 117 7.77 -13.70 -8.20
N LYS A 118 6.48 -14.10 -8.18
CA LYS A 118 5.54 -13.93 -9.30
C LYS A 118 4.62 -12.74 -9.00
N PRO A 119 4.71 -11.61 -9.73
CA PRO A 119 3.73 -10.53 -9.61
C PRO A 119 2.33 -11.02 -10.00
N ILE A 120 1.31 -10.74 -9.18
CA ILE A 120 -0.07 -11.12 -9.48
C ILE A 120 -0.83 -9.92 -10.03
N ALA A 121 -0.92 -8.84 -9.23
CA ALA A 121 -1.57 -7.60 -9.63
C ALA A 121 -1.13 -6.43 -8.75
N GLY A 122 -0.91 -5.26 -9.33
CA GLY A 122 -1.00 -3.99 -8.65
C GLY A 122 -2.48 -3.65 -8.42
N VAL A 123 -2.86 -3.26 -7.22
CA VAL A 123 -4.28 -3.11 -6.86
C VAL A 123 -4.68 -1.69 -6.52
N ILE A 124 -3.80 -0.91 -5.86
CA ILE A 124 -4.07 0.49 -5.48
C ILE A 124 -2.84 1.37 -5.63
N GLY A 125 -3.07 2.66 -5.75
CA GLY A 125 -2.10 3.71 -5.48
C GLY A 125 -2.49 4.49 -4.24
N ASP A 126 -1.49 4.90 -3.46
CA ASP A 126 -1.65 5.73 -2.28
C ASP A 126 -0.72 6.92 -2.39
N TYR A 127 -1.27 8.13 -2.45
CA TYR A 127 -0.45 9.33 -2.53
C TYR A 127 0.28 9.58 -1.22
N GLY A 128 1.48 10.13 -1.30
CA GLY A 128 2.21 10.59 -0.13
C GLY A 128 1.50 11.75 0.55
N ALA A 129 1.61 11.82 1.87
CA ALA A 129 1.07 12.89 2.68
C ALA A 129 2.10 13.43 3.67
N ILE A 130 2.15 14.74 3.80
CA ILE A 130 2.86 15.46 4.85
C ILE A 130 1.82 15.92 5.87
N VAL A 131 2.01 15.52 7.12
CA VAL A 131 1.00 15.59 8.16
C VAL A 131 1.59 16.18 9.43
N VAL A 132 0.79 16.95 10.16
CA VAL A 132 1.14 17.48 11.47
C VAL A 132 0.03 17.16 12.49
N ALA A 133 0.32 17.20 13.78
CA ALA A 133 -0.71 17.10 14.80
C ALA A 133 -1.75 18.23 14.64
N LYS A 134 -3.01 17.98 14.98
CA LYS A 134 -4.12 18.93 14.79
C LYS A 134 -3.89 20.29 15.43
N ASN A 135 -3.26 20.28 16.61
CA ASN A 135 -2.94 21.48 17.41
C ASN A 135 -1.58 22.11 17.06
N SER A 136 -0.85 21.56 16.06
CA SER A 136 0.44 22.09 15.62
C SER A 136 0.35 23.58 15.23
N PRO A 137 1.37 24.41 15.51
CA PRO A 137 1.48 25.76 14.98
C PRO A 137 1.64 25.78 13.45
N ILE A 138 2.18 24.72 12.86
CA ILE A 138 2.33 24.55 11.42
C ILE A 138 0.94 24.33 10.79
N LYS A 139 0.51 25.23 9.91
CA LYS A 139 -0.85 25.22 9.33
C LYS A 139 -0.88 24.72 7.88
N ASN A 140 0.21 24.90 7.14
CA ASN A 140 0.39 24.52 5.73
C ASN A 140 1.84 24.08 5.51
N PHE A 141 2.15 23.61 4.29
CA PHE A 141 3.51 23.13 4.01
C PHE A 141 4.54 24.27 4.00
N LYS A 142 4.14 25.49 3.62
CA LYS A 142 5.03 26.66 3.68
C LYS A 142 5.50 26.96 5.10
N ASP A 143 4.62 26.87 6.09
CA ASP A 143 5.01 27.09 7.50
C ASP A 143 6.10 26.09 7.94
N ALA A 144 5.98 24.82 7.48
CA ALA A 144 6.99 23.81 7.75
C ALA A 144 8.33 24.14 7.06
N VAL A 145 8.30 24.61 5.83
CA VAL A 145 9.48 25.03 5.07
C VAL A 145 10.12 26.24 5.75
N ASP A 146 9.36 27.27 6.12
CA ASP A 146 9.86 28.48 6.78
C ASP A 146 10.53 28.15 8.13
N GLN A 147 9.95 27.23 8.89
CA GLN A 147 10.54 26.76 10.15
C GLN A 147 11.83 25.99 9.89
N TYR A 148 11.84 25.08 8.91
CA TYR A 148 13.02 24.32 8.51
C TYR A 148 14.16 25.22 8.04
N GLN A 149 13.88 26.23 7.22
CA GLN A 149 14.90 27.17 6.71
C GLN A 149 15.55 27.99 7.81
N LYS A 150 14.80 28.33 8.88
CA LYS A 150 15.33 29.04 10.06
C LYS A 150 16.24 28.14 10.90
N ASP A 151 15.80 26.92 11.16
CA ASP A 151 16.56 25.90 11.89
C ASP A 151 16.14 24.48 11.41
N PRO A 152 16.94 23.83 10.56
CA PRO A 152 16.66 22.49 10.09
C PRO A 152 16.49 21.45 11.22
N LYS A 153 17.12 21.68 12.38
CA LYS A 153 17.01 20.76 13.52
C LYS A 153 15.70 20.88 14.29
N SER A 154 14.95 21.95 14.06
CA SER A 154 13.63 22.16 14.67
C SER A 154 12.54 21.26 14.09
N ILE A 155 12.79 20.62 12.94
CA ILE A 155 11.86 19.70 12.28
C ILE A 155 12.43 18.29 12.28
N LYS A 156 11.81 17.39 13.03
CA LYS A 156 12.01 15.95 12.94
C LYS A 156 10.81 15.35 12.23
N MET A 157 11.07 14.56 11.20
CA MET A 157 10.05 13.93 10.37
C MET A 157 9.94 12.44 10.69
N ALA A 158 8.80 12.01 11.19
CA ALA A 158 8.48 10.60 11.36
C ALA A 158 8.15 9.93 10.02
N GLY A 159 8.39 8.64 9.91
CA GLY A 159 7.83 7.79 8.87
C GLY A 159 7.83 6.33 9.30
N GLY A 160 6.89 5.55 8.78
CA GLY A 160 6.69 4.13 9.11
C GLY A 160 7.57 3.17 8.30
N SER A 161 8.59 3.67 7.61
CA SER A 161 9.50 2.88 6.79
C SER A 161 10.97 3.20 7.09
N VAL A 162 11.89 2.30 6.68
CA VAL A 162 13.32 2.51 6.88
C VAL A 162 13.84 3.73 6.12
N ARG A 163 14.94 4.33 6.60
CA ARG A 163 15.61 5.44 5.92
C ARG A 163 15.96 5.05 4.47
N GLY A 164 15.74 5.95 3.52
CA GLY A 164 15.92 5.71 2.08
C GLY A 164 14.76 4.93 1.44
N SER A 165 13.70 4.62 2.19
CA SER A 165 12.49 4.03 1.67
C SER A 165 11.38 5.09 1.54
N MET A 166 10.17 4.63 1.26
CA MET A 166 9.00 5.36 0.81
C MET A 166 8.72 6.68 1.55
N ASP A 167 8.53 6.62 2.87
CA ASP A 167 8.14 7.81 3.63
C ASP A 167 9.28 8.84 3.70
N HIS A 168 10.53 8.35 3.76
CA HIS A 168 11.69 9.22 3.68
C HIS A 168 11.77 9.93 2.32
N LEU A 169 11.52 9.19 1.21
CA LEU A 169 11.55 9.76 -0.13
C LEU A 169 10.44 10.81 -0.33
N ILE A 170 9.22 10.55 0.13
CA ILE A 170 8.10 11.51 0.05
C ILE A 170 8.49 12.83 0.73
N GLY A 171 8.99 12.75 1.97
CA GLY A 171 9.40 13.94 2.71
C GLY A 171 10.61 14.65 2.06
N ALA A 172 11.61 13.88 1.63
CA ALA A 172 12.79 14.43 0.96
C ALA A 172 12.44 15.17 -0.33
N LEU A 173 11.55 14.58 -1.16
CA LEU A 173 11.03 15.22 -2.38
C LEU A 173 10.28 16.53 -2.07
N ALA A 174 9.44 16.53 -1.04
CA ALA A 174 8.67 17.71 -0.66
C ALA A 174 9.59 18.86 -0.24
N PHE A 175 10.57 18.60 0.62
CA PHE A 175 11.53 19.61 1.06
C PHE A 175 12.50 20.03 -0.04
N GLN A 176 12.93 19.10 -0.93
CA GLN A 176 13.74 19.43 -2.09
C GLN A 176 13.03 20.39 -3.05
N ALA A 177 11.75 20.16 -3.33
CA ALA A 177 10.93 21.05 -4.16
C ALA A 177 10.76 22.45 -3.54
N ALA A 178 10.96 22.57 -2.23
CA ALA A 178 11.00 23.85 -1.51
C ALA A 178 12.42 24.46 -1.43
N GLY A 179 13.40 23.90 -2.14
CA GLY A 179 14.78 24.39 -2.18
C GLY A 179 15.65 23.96 -0.99
N ALA A 180 15.17 23.03 -0.14
CA ALA A 180 15.96 22.47 0.94
C ALA A 180 16.88 21.34 0.45
N ASN A 181 18.03 21.15 1.12
CA ASN A 181 18.86 19.99 0.88
C ASN A 181 18.18 18.75 1.51
N PRO A 182 17.79 17.73 0.72
CA PRO A 182 17.09 16.56 1.24
C PRO A 182 17.93 15.75 2.25
N ASN A 183 19.26 15.86 2.23
CA ASN A 183 20.14 15.14 3.16
C ASN A 183 20.12 15.74 4.58
N ASP A 184 19.69 16.98 4.74
CA ASP A 184 19.64 17.66 6.04
C ASP A 184 18.32 17.40 6.78
N VAL A 185 17.34 16.75 6.14
CA VAL A 185 16.06 16.41 6.75
C VAL A 185 16.25 15.29 7.79
N ILE A 186 15.94 15.61 9.06
CA ILE A 186 16.03 14.64 10.15
C ILE A 186 14.86 13.68 10.06
N TYR A 187 15.12 12.47 9.55
CA TYR A 187 14.12 11.42 9.44
C TYR A 187 14.24 10.41 10.60
N VAL A 188 13.12 10.18 11.28
CA VAL A 188 12.97 9.22 12.40
C VAL A 188 12.15 8.03 11.91
N PRO A 189 12.79 6.86 11.65
CA PRO A 189 12.09 5.68 11.17
C PRO A 189 11.38 4.93 12.30
N TYR A 190 10.11 4.57 12.09
CA TYR A 190 9.31 3.68 12.92
C TYR A 190 8.98 2.37 12.18
N ASP A 191 8.58 1.34 12.93
CA ASP A 191 8.17 0.05 12.37
C ASP A 191 6.69 0.04 11.99
N ALA A 192 6.28 0.88 11.09
CA ALA A 192 4.98 1.07 10.46
C ALA A 192 4.36 2.45 10.73
N GLY A 193 3.43 2.86 9.85
CA GLY A 193 2.77 4.17 9.90
C GLY A 193 2.00 4.44 11.18
N GLY A 194 1.37 3.43 11.79
CA GLY A 194 0.66 3.60 13.06
C GLY A 194 1.58 4.00 14.23
N LYS A 195 2.80 3.46 14.29
CA LYS A 195 3.80 3.87 15.30
C LYS A 195 4.37 5.26 14.98
N ALA A 196 4.58 5.58 13.71
CA ALA A 196 5.04 6.91 13.30
C ALA A 196 3.98 7.98 13.63
N LEU A 197 2.69 7.69 13.42
CA LEU A 197 1.58 8.55 13.83
C LEU A 197 1.56 8.77 15.35
N ALA A 198 1.79 7.73 16.14
CA ALA A 198 1.90 7.88 17.61
C ALA A 198 3.07 8.79 18.01
N GLY A 199 4.24 8.67 17.34
CA GLY A 199 5.38 9.57 17.53
C GLY A 199 5.07 11.03 17.17
N LEU A 200 4.26 11.29 16.14
CA LEU A 200 3.76 12.62 15.83
C LEU A 200 2.83 13.15 16.92
N LEU A 201 1.85 12.34 17.34
CA LEU A 201 0.83 12.75 18.30
C LEU A 201 1.39 12.98 19.73
N SER A 202 2.47 12.27 20.07
CA SER A 202 3.20 12.48 21.34
C SER A 202 4.10 13.72 21.34
N GLY A 203 4.33 14.35 20.17
CA GLY A 203 5.23 15.49 20.00
C GLY A 203 6.71 15.14 19.86
N GLU A 204 7.06 13.85 19.78
CA GLU A 204 8.43 13.39 19.54
C GLU A 204 8.96 13.90 18.19
N THR A 205 8.05 13.99 17.21
CA THR A 205 8.33 14.54 15.87
C THR A 205 7.32 15.65 15.53
N GLN A 206 7.71 16.58 14.67
CA GLN A 206 6.88 17.72 14.27
C GLN A 206 6.05 17.44 13.03
N ILE A 207 6.54 16.55 12.18
CA ILE A 207 5.94 16.17 10.89
C ILE A 207 5.90 14.65 10.80
N LEU A 208 4.87 14.13 10.15
CA LEU A 208 4.79 12.75 9.67
C LEU A 208 4.75 12.76 8.14
N SER A 209 5.62 11.99 7.51
CA SER A 209 5.56 11.64 6.10
C SER A 209 5.09 10.20 5.97
N THR A 210 4.01 9.97 5.23
CA THR A 210 3.36 8.65 5.15
C THR A 210 2.46 8.56 3.90
N GLY A 211 1.76 7.44 3.70
CA GLY A 211 0.66 7.34 2.74
C GLY A 211 -0.59 8.07 3.25
N LEU A 212 -1.32 8.74 2.35
CA LEU A 212 -2.57 9.43 2.69
C LEU A 212 -3.56 8.49 3.38
N GLY A 213 -3.69 7.27 2.87
CA GLY A 213 -4.60 6.25 3.41
C GLY A 213 -4.32 5.88 4.86
N GLU A 214 -3.08 6.01 5.32
CA GLU A 214 -2.68 5.63 6.68
C GLU A 214 -3.16 6.61 7.76
N VAL A 215 -3.54 7.82 7.37
CA VAL A 215 -4.03 8.87 8.30
C VAL A 215 -5.52 9.16 8.15
N MET A 216 -6.20 8.52 7.18
CA MET A 216 -7.63 8.74 6.95
C MET A 216 -8.51 8.40 8.17
N GLY A 217 -8.11 7.42 8.98
CA GLY A 217 -8.79 7.06 10.23
C GLY A 217 -8.50 8.00 11.41
N ALA A 218 -7.55 8.95 11.27
CA ALA A 218 -7.12 9.86 12.34
C ALA A 218 -7.27 11.35 11.95
N ARG A 219 -8.14 11.66 10.98
CA ARG A 219 -8.33 13.04 10.45
C ARG A 219 -8.76 14.07 11.48
N ASP A 220 -9.39 13.65 12.55
CA ASP A 220 -9.76 14.47 13.70
C ASP A 220 -8.56 14.86 14.59
N GLN A 221 -7.51 14.04 14.60
CA GLN A 221 -6.31 14.20 15.42
C GLN A 221 -5.15 14.89 14.68
N VAL A 222 -5.22 14.93 13.33
CA VAL A 222 -4.14 15.45 12.49
C VAL A 222 -4.62 16.54 11.53
N ARG A 223 -3.67 17.25 10.95
CA ARG A 223 -3.85 18.12 9.78
C ARG A 223 -2.93 17.64 8.66
N ILE A 224 -3.50 17.36 7.50
CA ILE A 224 -2.75 17.08 6.27
C ILE A 224 -2.37 18.44 5.68
N ILE A 225 -1.08 18.73 5.56
CA ILE A 225 -0.55 20.01 5.07
C ILE A 225 -0.05 19.94 3.63
N GLY A 226 0.01 18.75 3.04
CA GLY A 226 0.34 18.56 1.64
C GLY A 226 0.24 17.10 1.23
N ILE A 227 -0.28 16.83 0.03
CA ILE A 227 -0.26 15.51 -0.60
C ILE A 227 0.47 15.56 -1.93
N THR A 228 1.05 14.41 -2.34
CA THR A 228 1.82 14.29 -3.60
C THR A 228 0.93 13.96 -4.80
N ALA A 229 -0.36 14.20 -4.72
CA ALA A 229 -1.28 14.01 -5.82
C ALA A 229 -1.20 15.19 -6.81
N PRO A 230 -1.43 14.98 -8.12
CA PRO A 230 -1.49 16.06 -9.11
C PRO A 230 -2.66 17.02 -8.85
N ASP A 231 -3.77 16.49 -8.36
CA ASP A 231 -5.00 17.21 -8.01
C ASP A 231 -5.54 16.70 -6.67
N ARG A 232 -6.46 17.45 -6.04
CA ARG A 232 -7.08 17.01 -4.78
C ARG A 232 -7.83 15.70 -4.95
N VAL A 233 -7.69 14.82 -3.97
CA VAL A 233 -8.36 13.52 -3.96
C VAL A 233 -9.79 13.71 -3.46
N GLY A 234 -10.78 13.25 -4.24
CA GLY A 234 -12.22 13.46 -3.93
C GLY A 234 -12.66 12.85 -2.59
N ASP A 235 -12.01 11.77 -2.14
CA ASP A 235 -12.29 11.12 -0.86
C ASP A 235 -11.57 11.80 0.34
N ALA A 236 -10.71 12.81 0.07
CA ALA A 236 -10.01 13.65 1.06
C ALA A 236 -9.91 15.11 0.54
N PRO A 237 -11.03 15.78 0.29
CA PRO A 237 -11.04 17.12 -0.34
C PRO A 237 -10.40 18.21 0.50
N GLU A 238 -10.30 18.00 1.81
CA GLU A 238 -9.61 18.89 2.75
C GLU A 238 -8.07 18.85 2.64
N ALA A 239 -7.51 17.82 2.03
CA ALA A 239 -6.06 17.66 1.89
C ALA A 239 -5.56 18.48 0.69
N PRO A 240 -4.77 19.55 0.91
CA PRO A 240 -4.22 20.34 -0.18
C PRO A 240 -3.11 19.56 -0.88
N THR A 241 -2.95 19.73 -2.20
CA THR A 241 -1.79 19.16 -2.89
C THR A 241 -0.54 20.04 -2.65
N LEU A 242 0.65 19.44 -2.73
CA LEU A 242 1.89 20.20 -2.75
C LEU A 242 1.96 21.08 -4.00
N LYS A 243 1.47 20.57 -5.13
CA LYS A 243 1.43 21.28 -6.42
C LYS A 243 0.60 22.57 -6.37
N GLU A 244 -0.61 22.55 -5.77
CA GLU A 244 -1.43 23.77 -5.63
C GLU A 244 -0.80 24.81 -4.70
N GLN A 245 0.13 24.38 -3.82
CA GLN A 245 0.89 25.26 -2.95
C GLN A 245 2.20 25.77 -3.61
N GLY A 246 2.45 25.43 -4.89
CA GLY A 246 3.61 25.85 -5.66
C GLY A 246 4.81 24.91 -5.60
N TYR A 247 4.67 23.73 -5.03
CA TYR A 247 5.71 22.70 -4.95
C TYR A 247 5.38 21.56 -5.91
N ASP A 248 6.11 21.46 -7.02
CA ASP A 248 5.83 20.42 -8.05
C ASP A 248 6.38 19.06 -7.61
N VAL A 249 5.62 18.39 -6.78
CA VAL A 249 5.91 17.03 -6.29
C VAL A 249 4.74 16.11 -6.58
N GLN A 250 4.98 15.10 -7.37
CA GLN A 250 4.02 14.05 -7.67
C GLN A 250 4.63 12.70 -7.38
N PHE A 251 4.00 11.93 -6.51
CA PHE A 251 4.44 10.59 -6.16
C PHE A 251 3.26 9.75 -5.71
N VAL A 252 3.15 8.54 -6.27
CA VAL A 252 2.16 7.54 -5.86
C VAL A 252 2.86 6.26 -5.43
N ASN A 253 2.58 5.81 -4.23
CA ASN A 253 3.00 4.50 -3.77
C ASN A 253 1.99 3.45 -4.25
N TRP A 254 2.36 2.70 -5.28
CA TRP A 254 1.57 1.54 -5.68
C TRP A 254 1.65 0.43 -4.63
N ARG A 255 0.59 -0.36 -4.48
CA ARG A 255 0.60 -1.61 -3.70
C ARG A 255 0.02 -2.74 -4.53
N GLY A 256 0.61 -3.92 -4.39
CA GLY A 256 0.23 -5.09 -5.15
C GLY A 256 0.57 -6.40 -4.44
N PHE A 257 0.09 -7.49 -5.01
CA PHE A 257 0.28 -8.83 -4.48
C PHE A 257 1.23 -9.66 -5.32
N PHE A 258 2.00 -10.49 -4.65
CA PHE A 258 3.02 -11.36 -5.21
C PHE A 258 2.86 -12.79 -4.67
N ALA A 259 3.07 -13.77 -5.53
CA ALA A 259 3.07 -15.18 -5.20
C ALA A 259 4.49 -15.75 -5.18
N PRO A 260 4.73 -16.86 -4.46
CA PRO A 260 5.98 -17.61 -4.61
C PRO A 260 6.03 -18.22 -6.02
N LYS A 261 7.23 -18.38 -6.59
CA LYS A 261 7.40 -19.01 -7.90
C LYS A 261 6.89 -20.45 -7.94
N SER A 262 6.82 -21.11 -6.78
CA SER A 262 6.28 -22.47 -6.61
C SER A 262 4.75 -22.56 -6.69
N MET A 263 4.02 -21.43 -6.68
CA MET A 263 2.56 -21.44 -6.82
C MET A 263 2.16 -22.04 -8.18
N SER A 264 1.20 -22.96 -8.19
CA SER A 264 0.69 -23.55 -9.44
C SER A 264 0.07 -22.50 -10.35
N SER A 265 0.10 -22.71 -11.67
CA SER A 265 -0.56 -21.80 -12.61
C SER A 265 -2.06 -21.70 -12.36
N GLY A 266 -2.72 -22.82 -12.03
CA GLY A 266 -4.14 -22.83 -11.75
C GLY A 266 -4.53 -22.01 -10.50
N ASP A 267 -3.75 -22.06 -9.42
CA ASP A 267 -3.98 -21.25 -8.22
C ASP A 267 -3.67 -19.78 -8.49
N TYR A 268 -2.59 -19.49 -9.21
CA TYR A 268 -2.24 -18.14 -9.64
C TYR A 268 -3.37 -17.51 -10.46
N ASP A 269 -3.89 -18.22 -11.45
CA ASP A 269 -4.96 -17.72 -12.33
C ASP A 269 -6.26 -17.47 -11.56
N LYS A 270 -6.62 -18.35 -10.61
CA LYS A 270 -7.78 -18.15 -9.72
C LYS A 270 -7.63 -16.90 -8.86
N ILE A 271 -6.47 -16.71 -8.22
CA ILE A 271 -6.19 -15.55 -7.37
C ILE A 271 -6.15 -14.27 -8.21
N SER A 272 -5.50 -14.29 -9.36
CA SER A 272 -5.44 -13.15 -10.27
C SER A 272 -6.83 -12.73 -10.75
N LYS A 273 -7.66 -13.69 -11.15
CA LYS A 273 -9.06 -13.45 -11.54
C LYS A 273 -9.87 -12.87 -10.39
N MET A 274 -9.76 -13.44 -9.19
CA MET A 274 -10.46 -12.99 -8.00
C MET A 274 -10.10 -11.56 -7.62
N LEU A 275 -8.82 -11.19 -7.70
CA LEU A 275 -8.35 -9.82 -7.47
C LEU A 275 -8.87 -8.84 -8.54
N GLY A 276 -9.09 -9.32 -9.78
CA GLY A 276 -9.69 -8.50 -10.85
C GLY A 276 -11.18 -8.30 -10.69
N ASP A 277 -11.89 -9.34 -10.29
CA ASP A 277 -13.34 -9.28 -10.14
C ASP A 277 -13.76 -8.42 -8.94
N VAL A 278 -13.03 -8.50 -7.83
CA VAL A 278 -13.32 -7.67 -6.64
C VAL A 278 -13.22 -6.17 -6.92
N GLN A 279 -12.33 -5.75 -7.85
CA GLN A 279 -12.18 -4.34 -8.24
C GLN A 279 -13.48 -3.69 -8.73
N LYS A 280 -14.45 -4.50 -9.17
CA LYS A 280 -15.74 -4.07 -9.76
C LYS A 280 -16.86 -4.06 -8.72
N THR A 281 -16.59 -4.40 -7.48
CA THR A 281 -17.60 -4.57 -6.44
C THR A 281 -17.77 -3.32 -5.56
N PRO A 282 -18.97 -3.08 -5.01
CA PRO A 282 -19.21 -2.03 -4.05
C PRO A 282 -18.41 -2.22 -2.75
N GLU A 283 -18.10 -3.47 -2.37
CA GLU A 283 -17.29 -3.79 -1.19
C GLU A 283 -15.86 -3.26 -1.34
N TRP A 284 -15.26 -3.45 -2.51
CA TRP A 284 -13.95 -2.88 -2.83
C TRP A 284 -13.98 -1.37 -2.88
N GLU A 285 -14.97 -0.79 -3.54
CA GLU A 285 -15.10 0.66 -3.65
C GLU A 285 -15.26 1.31 -2.26
N ALA A 286 -15.98 0.68 -1.34
CA ALA A 286 -16.07 1.14 0.06
C ALA A 286 -14.71 1.13 0.76
N VAL A 287 -13.91 0.07 0.57
CA VAL A 287 -12.54 -0.02 1.11
C VAL A 287 -11.64 1.05 0.50
N ARG A 288 -11.68 1.21 -0.83
CA ARG A 288 -10.88 2.18 -1.56
C ARG A 288 -11.16 3.62 -1.07
N LYS A 289 -12.43 4.03 -1.03
CA LYS A 289 -12.85 5.36 -0.58
C LYS A 289 -12.49 5.64 0.87
N ARG A 290 -12.71 4.69 1.76
CA ARG A 290 -12.35 4.81 3.18
C ARG A 290 -10.88 5.18 3.40
N ASN A 291 -10.01 4.71 2.50
CA ASN A 291 -8.57 4.93 2.55
C ASN A 291 -8.10 6.02 1.56
N ALA A 292 -8.98 6.69 0.84
CA ALA A 292 -8.63 7.64 -0.23
C ALA A 292 -7.62 7.09 -1.26
N TRP A 293 -7.63 5.78 -1.52
CA TRP A 293 -6.77 5.15 -2.50
C TRP A 293 -7.25 5.42 -3.93
N VAL A 294 -6.30 5.48 -4.86
CA VAL A 294 -6.61 5.54 -6.29
C VAL A 294 -6.51 4.15 -6.92
N ASN A 295 -7.38 3.90 -7.89
CA ASN A 295 -7.39 2.63 -8.61
C ASN A 295 -6.30 2.64 -9.69
N ILE A 296 -5.30 1.76 -9.55
CA ILE A 296 -4.24 1.54 -10.54
C ILE A 296 -4.13 0.05 -10.90
N TYR A 297 -5.26 -0.64 -11.00
CA TYR A 297 -5.28 -2.08 -11.23
C TYR A 297 -4.51 -2.52 -12.49
N ASN A 298 -3.41 -3.24 -12.25
CA ASN A 298 -2.51 -3.78 -13.27
C ASN A 298 -2.33 -5.29 -13.04
N PRO A 299 -3.03 -6.18 -13.75
CA PRO A 299 -2.88 -7.62 -13.58
C PRO A 299 -1.78 -8.24 -14.46
N GLY A 300 -1.17 -9.31 -13.98
CA GLY A 300 -0.27 -10.19 -14.74
C GLY A 300 0.85 -9.43 -15.46
N SER A 301 1.02 -9.65 -16.77
CA SER A 301 2.09 -9.05 -17.58
C SER A 301 2.07 -7.50 -17.60
N LYS A 302 0.90 -6.88 -17.38
CA LYS A 302 0.83 -5.42 -17.23
C LYS A 302 1.51 -4.97 -15.94
N PHE A 303 1.42 -5.79 -14.89
CA PHE A 303 2.12 -5.49 -13.65
C PHE A 303 3.62 -5.72 -13.77
N ASP A 304 4.07 -6.74 -14.51
CA ASP A 304 5.50 -6.93 -14.83
C ASP A 304 6.07 -5.70 -15.55
N ALA A 305 5.40 -5.25 -16.63
CA ALA A 305 5.82 -4.06 -17.38
C ALA A 305 5.82 -2.79 -16.51
N PHE A 306 4.84 -2.66 -15.62
CA PHE A 306 4.79 -1.55 -14.66
C PHE A 306 5.99 -1.58 -13.70
N LEU A 307 6.37 -2.74 -13.16
CA LEU A 307 7.51 -2.89 -12.26
C LEU A 307 8.85 -2.57 -12.95
N GLU A 308 9.00 -2.95 -14.20
CA GLU A 308 10.18 -2.58 -15.01
C GLU A 308 10.27 -1.05 -15.18
N LYS A 309 9.17 -0.40 -15.56
CA LYS A 309 9.09 1.07 -15.67
C LYS A 309 9.40 1.75 -14.34
N GLN A 310 8.81 1.28 -13.24
CA GLN A 310 9.07 1.78 -11.89
C GLN A 310 10.54 1.64 -11.49
N THR A 311 11.22 0.59 -11.96
CA THR A 311 12.65 0.40 -11.69
C THR A 311 13.48 1.51 -12.31
N VAL A 312 13.17 1.93 -13.54
CA VAL A 312 13.85 3.06 -14.20
C VAL A 312 13.55 4.36 -13.47
N GLU A 313 12.29 4.69 -13.26
CA GLU A 313 11.84 5.94 -12.59
C GLU A 313 12.44 6.09 -11.18
N MET A 314 12.43 5.00 -10.40
CA MET A 314 13.01 5.02 -9.05
C MET A 314 14.53 5.09 -9.05
N THR A 315 15.21 4.55 -10.06
CA THR A 315 16.66 4.70 -10.21
C THR A 315 17.03 6.15 -10.43
N ASP A 316 16.36 6.83 -11.35
CA ASP A 316 16.60 8.25 -11.67
C ASP A 316 16.29 9.13 -10.44
N LEU A 317 15.18 8.83 -9.74
CA LEU A 317 14.81 9.54 -8.52
C LEU A 317 15.86 9.39 -7.42
N MET A 318 16.31 8.17 -7.15
CA MET A 318 17.32 7.90 -6.13
C MET A 318 18.67 8.57 -6.44
N LEU A 319 19.07 8.60 -7.71
CA LEU A 319 20.27 9.31 -8.14
C LEU A 319 20.16 10.83 -7.93
N SER A 320 18.97 11.41 -8.15
CA SER A 320 18.74 12.84 -8.00
C SER A 320 18.69 13.30 -6.54
N LEU A 321 18.13 12.45 -5.63
CA LEU A 321 17.88 12.83 -4.24
C LEU A 321 19.05 12.57 -3.30
N ILE A 322 19.77 11.47 -3.49
CA ILE A 322 20.64 10.93 -2.43
C ILE A 322 22.09 10.78 -2.91
N HIS A 323 22.42 11.12 -4.15
CA HIS A 323 23.75 10.88 -4.74
C HIS A 323 24.28 9.45 -4.48
N ILE A 324 23.42 8.46 -4.72
CA ILE A 324 23.74 7.05 -4.52
C ILE A 324 24.67 6.52 -5.60
#